data_873f212441eff2594742f01d34e2938a
#
_entry.id   873f212441eff2594742f01d34e2938a
#
_cell.length_a   1.000
_cell.length_b   1.000
_cell.length_c   1.000
_cell.angle_alpha   90.00
_cell.angle_beta   90.00
_cell.angle_gamma   90.00
#
_symmetry.space_group_name_H-M   'P 1'
#
loop_
_entity.id
_entity.type
_entity.pdbx_description
1 polymer ?
#
loop_
_entity_poly.entity_id
_entity_poly.type
_entity_poly.pdbx_seq_one_letter_code
_entity_poly.pdbx_strand_id
1 'polypeptide(L)'
;MAPPSQHRVVLTLGLAQTLAWASTYYLPAMLAAPMAADLGLATPTVFAAFSLALGVAALVGPNVGQAMDRWGGRAILAATSVLFAASLVALGHAQGLWSLLLAWCGLGLGIASGLYEAAFATVVRLYGQQARKAITGITLLAGFASTVGWPLTHWMQLHWGWRSTCWVWAGVHLVLCLPLYLSLPSDRQAPTPAPAPTAGPDGAPRPRLDLRTGLLALVFATSGFISSAMAAHLPALVNARLATVLHPVGAALLLLLGPPGALLFGVLHGAGNGMLTIARGTLPLQLFGPQGYGHRQGLLQGPARVAQALAPWLFGVALAQWQGQALWLSGALGLLSVAALLVLSRHMAKG
;
A
#
# COMPACT_ATOMS: atom_id res chain seq x y z
N MET A 1 -9.16 -31.32 -10.16
CA MET A 1 -10.09 -30.17 -10.17
C MET A 1 -9.51 -29.09 -11.06
N ALA A 2 -10.30 -28.49 -11.96
CA ALA A 2 -9.83 -27.38 -12.78
C ALA A 2 -9.41 -26.21 -11.88
N PRO A 3 -8.33 -25.48 -12.23
CA PRO A 3 -7.92 -24.31 -11.45
C PRO A 3 -9.09 -23.31 -11.42
N PRO A 4 -9.35 -22.65 -10.27
CA PRO A 4 -10.42 -21.68 -10.17
C PRO A 4 -10.23 -20.59 -11.23
N SER A 5 -11.33 -20.10 -11.78
CA SER A 5 -11.25 -19.07 -12.83
C SER A 5 -10.51 -17.85 -12.29
N GLN A 6 -9.44 -17.45 -12.96
CA GLN A 6 -8.61 -16.30 -12.58
C GLN A 6 -9.45 -15.03 -12.40
N HIS A 7 -10.49 -14.87 -13.21
CA HIS A 7 -11.41 -13.75 -13.15
C HIS A 7 -12.13 -13.64 -11.79
N ARG A 8 -12.63 -14.77 -11.24
CA ARG A 8 -13.28 -14.78 -9.92
C ARG A 8 -12.30 -14.36 -8.81
N VAL A 9 -11.08 -14.87 -8.84
CA VAL A 9 -10.04 -14.49 -7.83
C VAL A 9 -9.68 -13.00 -7.94
N VAL A 10 -9.57 -12.48 -9.16
CA VAL A 10 -9.30 -11.05 -9.42
C VAL A 10 -10.42 -10.18 -8.85
N LEU A 11 -11.68 -10.51 -9.12
CA LEU A 11 -12.81 -9.75 -8.59
C LEU A 11 -12.87 -9.80 -7.06
N THR A 12 -12.72 -10.99 -6.49
CA THR A 12 -12.73 -11.19 -5.03
C THR A 12 -11.63 -10.39 -4.35
N LEU A 13 -10.39 -10.53 -4.81
CA LEU A 13 -9.25 -9.80 -4.24
C LEU A 13 -9.31 -8.32 -4.56
N GLY A 14 -9.69 -7.93 -5.77
CA GLY A 14 -9.80 -6.53 -6.17
C GLY A 14 -10.80 -5.77 -5.29
N LEU A 15 -11.98 -6.35 -5.06
CA LEU A 15 -13.01 -5.75 -4.21
C LEU A 15 -12.56 -5.66 -2.75
N ALA A 16 -12.03 -6.77 -2.21
CA ALA A 16 -11.53 -6.80 -0.83
C ALA A 16 -10.36 -5.81 -0.62
N GLN A 17 -9.45 -5.71 -1.59
CA GLN A 17 -8.35 -4.73 -1.54
C GLN A 17 -8.85 -3.29 -1.63
N THR A 18 -9.86 -2.99 -2.46
CA THR A 18 -10.48 -1.66 -2.49
C THR A 18 -10.96 -1.24 -1.11
N LEU A 19 -11.70 -2.13 -0.42
CA LEU A 19 -12.22 -1.87 0.92
C LEU A 19 -11.11 -1.80 1.98
N ALA A 20 -10.10 -2.67 1.89
CA ALA A 20 -8.97 -2.67 2.82
C ALA A 20 -8.14 -1.39 2.73
N TRP A 21 -7.80 -0.92 1.53
CA TRP A 21 -7.09 0.33 1.33
C TRP A 21 -7.91 1.53 1.80
N ALA A 22 -9.21 1.57 1.48
CA ALA A 22 -10.12 2.65 1.86
C ALA A 22 -10.22 2.83 3.38
N SER A 23 -10.35 1.71 4.11
CA SER A 23 -10.58 1.67 5.55
C SER A 23 -9.32 1.73 6.41
N THR A 24 -8.13 1.69 5.81
CA THR A 24 -6.85 1.66 6.56
C THR A 24 -5.89 2.74 6.07
N TYR A 25 -5.28 2.55 4.91
CA TYR A 25 -4.24 3.42 4.40
C TYR A 25 -4.74 4.84 4.05
N TYR A 26 -5.96 4.95 3.50
CA TYR A 26 -6.58 6.23 3.15
C TYR A 26 -7.40 6.87 4.29
N LEU A 27 -7.57 6.17 5.39
CA LEU A 27 -8.35 6.64 6.55
C LEU A 27 -7.83 7.95 7.17
N PRO A 28 -6.50 8.13 7.39
CA PRO A 28 -5.97 9.33 8.02
C PRO A 28 -6.29 10.62 7.27
N ALA A 29 -6.38 10.55 5.93
CA ALA A 29 -6.69 11.72 5.11
C ALA A 29 -8.02 12.38 5.50
N MET A 30 -9.00 11.59 5.94
CA MET A 30 -10.33 12.08 6.32
C MET A 30 -10.51 12.21 7.82
N LEU A 31 -9.88 11.35 8.63
CA LEU A 31 -10.15 11.27 10.06
C LEU A 31 -9.08 11.89 10.95
N ALA A 32 -7.89 12.28 10.41
CA ALA A 32 -6.80 12.79 11.25
C ALA A 32 -7.20 14.08 12.00
N ALA A 33 -7.85 15.03 11.32
CA ALA A 33 -8.28 16.29 11.94
C ALA A 33 -9.36 16.09 13.01
N PRO A 34 -10.49 15.38 12.75
CA PRO A 34 -11.49 15.14 13.79
C PRO A 34 -10.97 14.28 14.94
N MET A 35 -10.09 13.30 14.70
CA MET A 35 -9.41 12.54 15.77
C MET A 35 -8.55 13.46 16.65
N ALA A 36 -7.74 14.32 16.03
CA ALA A 36 -6.87 15.23 16.76
C ALA A 36 -7.68 16.18 17.66
N ALA A 37 -8.74 16.77 17.11
CA ALA A 37 -9.60 17.70 17.86
C ALA A 37 -10.26 17.02 19.07
N ASP A 38 -10.79 15.81 18.89
CA ASP A 38 -11.52 15.09 19.93
C ASP A 38 -10.59 14.50 21.02
N LEU A 39 -9.35 14.11 20.64
CA LEU A 39 -8.36 13.57 21.57
C LEU A 39 -7.46 14.64 22.22
N GLY A 40 -7.67 15.92 21.90
CA GLY A 40 -6.82 17.01 22.39
C GLY A 40 -5.37 16.93 21.87
N LEU A 41 -5.16 16.39 20.68
CA LEU A 41 -3.85 16.20 20.07
C LEU A 41 -3.65 17.14 18.88
N ALA A 42 -2.39 17.39 18.51
CA ALA A 42 -2.09 18.03 17.23
C ALA A 42 -2.32 17.08 16.05
N THR A 43 -2.84 17.57 14.94
CA THR A 43 -3.05 16.74 13.72
C THR A 43 -1.78 16.04 13.26
N PRO A 44 -0.57 16.64 13.28
CA PRO A 44 0.67 15.93 12.96
C PRO A 44 0.95 14.71 13.86
N THR A 45 0.44 14.70 15.11
CA THR A 45 0.59 13.54 16.02
C THR A 45 -0.23 12.34 15.53
N VAL A 46 -1.41 12.56 14.95
CA VAL A 46 -2.20 11.48 14.34
C VAL A 46 -1.50 10.92 13.10
N PHE A 47 -0.89 11.78 12.28
CA PHE A 47 -0.07 11.31 11.15
C PHE A 47 1.20 10.59 11.61
N ALA A 48 1.80 10.98 12.75
CA ALA A 48 2.92 10.24 13.35
C ALA A 48 2.49 8.84 13.81
N ALA A 49 1.28 8.67 14.35
CA ALA A 49 0.72 7.37 14.68
C ALA A 49 0.52 6.49 13.42
N PHE A 50 0.06 7.06 12.31
CA PHE A 50 0.01 6.39 11.02
C PHE A 50 1.42 6.04 10.50
N SER A 51 2.40 6.94 10.64
CA SER A 51 3.80 6.67 10.31
C SER A 51 4.35 5.50 11.12
N LEU A 52 4.01 5.40 12.41
CA LEU A 52 4.35 4.25 13.25
C LEU A 52 3.75 2.95 12.71
N ALA A 53 2.49 2.97 12.28
CA ALA A 53 1.85 1.80 11.65
C ALA A 53 2.62 1.33 10.41
N LEU A 54 3.04 2.25 9.55
CA LEU A 54 3.84 1.93 8.36
C LEU A 54 5.24 1.41 8.75
N GLY A 55 5.82 1.94 9.83
CA GLY A 55 7.07 1.42 10.42
C GLY A 55 6.92 -0.02 10.90
N VAL A 56 5.84 -0.33 11.63
CA VAL A 56 5.49 -1.70 12.03
C VAL A 56 5.34 -2.59 10.80
N ALA A 57 4.62 -2.12 9.78
CA ALA A 57 4.46 -2.87 8.54
C ALA A 57 5.80 -3.15 7.82
N ALA A 58 6.73 -2.20 7.85
CA ALA A 58 8.08 -2.38 7.30
C ALA A 58 8.86 -3.48 8.03
N LEU A 59 8.81 -3.46 9.36
CA LEU A 59 9.55 -4.42 10.20
C LEU A 59 9.04 -5.84 10.06
N VAL A 60 7.70 -6.03 10.01
CA VAL A 60 7.12 -7.37 9.97
C VAL A 60 6.91 -7.91 8.54
N GLY A 61 7.00 -7.05 7.52
CA GLY A 61 6.75 -7.41 6.12
C GLY A 61 7.50 -8.65 5.62
N PRO A 62 8.83 -8.80 5.84
CA PRO A 62 9.57 -9.98 5.44
C PRO A 62 9.05 -11.27 6.10
N ASN A 63 8.68 -11.21 7.39
CA ASN A 63 8.14 -12.36 8.13
C ASN A 63 6.73 -12.73 7.63
N VAL A 64 5.91 -11.72 7.33
CA VAL A 64 4.59 -11.93 6.71
C VAL A 64 4.76 -12.57 5.33
N GLY A 65 5.70 -12.11 4.52
CA GLY A 65 6.03 -12.72 3.23
C GLY A 65 6.37 -14.21 3.35
N GLN A 66 7.19 -14.58 4.32
CA GLN A 66 7.50 -15.99 4.63
C GLN A 66 6.27 -16.76 5.10
N ALA A 67 5.43 -16.13 5.95
CA ALA A 67 4.19 -16.73 6.40
C ALA A 67 3.23 -17.01 5.22
N MET A 68 3.13 -16.09 4.27
CA MET A 68 2.35 -16.24 3.04
C MET A 68 2.88 -17.42 2.20
N ASP A 69 4.20 -17.52 2.05
CA ASP A 69 4.83 -18.63 1.31
C ASP A 69 4.61 -19.98 2.01
N ARG A 70 4.52 -20.01 3.35
CA ARG A 70 4.37 -21.23 4.14
C ARG A 70 2.92 -21.67 4.34
N TRP A 71 2.05 -20.74 4.74
CA TRP A 71 0.68 -21.05 5.16
C TRP A 71 -0.39 -20.73 4.11
N GLY A 72 0.00 -19.99 3.05
CA GLY A 72 -0.88 -19.58 1.97
C GLY A 72 -1.66 -18.29 2.24
N GLY A 73 -2.12 -17.69 1.15
CA GLY A 73 -2.74 -16.38 1.17
C GLY A 73 -4.11 -16.33 1.79
N ARG A 74 -4.95 -17.33 1.53
CA ARG A 74 -6.32 -17.38 2.05
C ARG A 74 -6.40 -17.23 3.57
N ALA A 75 -5.59 -18.02 4.29
CA ALA A 75 -5.61 -18.01 5.76
C ALA A 75 -5.09 -16.69 6.33
N ILE A 76 -3.99 -16.17 5.78
CA ILE A 76 -3.39 -14.90 6.21
C ILE A 76 -4.34 -13.73 5.96
N LEU A 77 -4.91 -13.62 4.76
CA LEU A 77 -5.84 -12.54 4.41
C LEU A 77 -7.13 -12.58 5.24
N ALA A 78 -7.67 -13.79 5.51
CA ALA A 78 -8.83 -13.94 6.39
C ALA A 78 -8.51 -13.52 7.83
N ALA A 79 -7.38 -13.97 8.39
CA ALA A 79 -6.93 -13.54 9.71
C ALA A 79 -6.69 -12.01 9.77
N THR A 80 -6.17 -11.43 8.71
CA THR A 80 -5.96 -9.98 8.61
C THR A 80 -7.27 -9.21 8.61
N SER A 81 -8.36 -9.72 8.02
CA SER A 81 -9.68 -9.07 8.13
C SER A 81 -10.14 -8.94 9.58
N VAL A 82 -9.94 -9.98 10.38
CA VAL A 82 -10.25 -9.96 11.81
C VAL A 82 -9.34 -8.97 12.55
N LEU A 83 -8.05 -8.97 12.23
CA LEU A 83 -7.08 -8.03 12.81
C LEU A 83 -7.43 -6.57 12.46
N PHE A 84 -7.77 -6.27 11.21
CA PHE A 84 -8.24 -4.93 10.82
C PHE A 84 -9.51 -4.53 11.58
N ALA A 85 -10.49 -5.43 11.69
CA ALA A 85 -11.71 -5.15 12.43
C ALA A 85 -11.41 -4.86 13.90
N ALA A 86 -10.62 -5.68 14.57
CA ALA A 86 -10.23 -5.46 15.97
C ALA A 86 -9.46 -4.15 16.16
N SER A 87 -8.53 -3.84 15.26
CA SER A 87 -7.74 -2.61 15.32
C SER A 87 -8.58 -1.34 15.05
N LEU A 88 -9.55 -1.41 14.13
CA LEU A 88 -10.50 -0.33 13.86
C LEU A 88 -11.46 -0.11 15.02
N VAL A 89 -11.92 -1.19 15.67
CA VAL A 89 -12.71 -1.09 16.91
C VAL A 89 -11.87 -0.43 18.00
N ALA A 90 -10.63 -0.87 18.20
CA ALA A 90 -9.71 -0.26 19.17
C ALA A 90 -9.46 1.23 18.87
N LEU A 91 -9.29 1.58 17.58
CA LEU A 91 -9.14 2.97 17.15
C LEU A 91 -10.37 3.80 17.48
N GLY A 92 -11.58 3.29 17.23
CA GLY A 92 -12.84 3.97 17.60
C GLY A 92 -13.05 4.15 19.11
N HIS A 93 -12.35 3.37 19.95
CA HIS A 93 -12.35 3.50 21.41
C HIS A 93 -11.15 4.29 21.95
N ALA A 94 -10.31 4.84 21.09
CA ALA A 94 -9.14 5.60 21.55
C ALA A 94 -9.54 6.83 22.37
N GLN A 95 -8.87 7.04 23.51
CA GLN A 95 -9.12 8.12 24.45
C GLN A 95 -7.92 9.05 24.63
N GLY A 96 -6.82 8.79 23.96
CA GLY A 96 -5.59 9.58 24.02
C GLY A 96 -4.47 8.97 23.22
N LEU A 97 -3.27 9.53 23.35
CA LEU A 97 -2.11 9.19 22.53
C LEU A 97 -1.77 7.69 22.56
N TRP A 98 -1.70 7.08 23.74
CA TRP A 98 -1.23 5.69 23.86
C TRP A 98 -2.21 4.68 23.23
N SER A 99 -3.51 4.86 23.44
CA SER A 99 -4.54 4.02 22.80
C SER A 99 -4.59 4.23 21.30
N LEU A 100 -4.36 5.45 20.82
CA LEU A 100 -4.21 5.77 19.41
C LEU A 100 -3.01 5.01 18.79
N LEU A 101 -1.83 5.09 19.43
CA LEU A 101 -0.62 4.42 18.94
C LEU A 101 -0.79 2.90 18.91
N LEU A 102 -1.38 2.29 19.94
CA LEU A 102 -1.65 0.85 19.99
C LEU A 102 -2.58 0.40 18.86
N ALA A 103 -3.67 1.13 18.62
CA ALA A 103 -4.60 0.83 17.55
C ALA A 103 -3.90 0.92 16.16
N TRP A 104 -3.07 1.95 15.95
CA TRP A 104 -2.28 2.08 14.71
C TRP A 104 -1.20 1.01 14.59
N CYS A 105 -0.60 0.53 15.67
CA CYS A 105 0.31 -0.64 15.60
C CYS A 105 -0.44 -1.90 15.10
N GLY A 106 -1.65 -2.14 15.61
CA GLY A 106 -2.50 -3.23 15.11
C GLY A 106 -2.85 -3.07 13.62
N LEU A 107 -3.23 -1.86 13.20
CA LEU A 107 -3.45 -1.55 11.78
C LEU A 107 -2.17 -1.75 10.96
N GLY A 108 -0.99 -1.43 11.50
CA GLY A 108 0.30 -1.64 10.86
C GLY A 108 0.61 -3.12 10.59
N LEU A 109 0.33 -4.01 11.55
CA LEU A 109 0.40 -5.46 11.34
C LEU A 109 -0.57 -5.90 10.24
N GLY A 110 -1.79 -5.38 10.24
CA GLY A 110 -2.78 -5.61 9.20
C GLY A 110 -2.33 -5.10 7.83
N ILE A 111 -1.77 -3.90 7.74
CA ILE A 111 -1.24 -3.31 6.50
C ILE A 111 -0.17 -4.21 5.89
N ALA A 112 0.75 -4.76 6.71
CA ALA A 112 1.77 -5.69 6.23
C ALA A 112 1.19 -6.98 5.64
N SER A 113 0.10 -7.50 6.24
CA SER A 113 -0.44 -8.83 5.95
C SER A 113 -1.71 -8.85 5.10
N GLY A 114 -2.31 -7.70 4.80
CA GLY A 114 -3.62 -7.61 4.15
C GLY A 114 -3.71 -6.74 2.91
N LEU A 115 -2.68 -5.93 2.58
CA LEU A 115 -2.70 -5.09 1.41
C LEU A 115 -2.06 -5.78 0.19
N TYR A 116 -1.66 -5.02 -0.81
CA TYR A 116 -1.25 -5.51 -2.13
C TYR A 116 -0.21 -6.61 -2.10
N GLU A 117 0.80 -6.54 -1.24
CA GLU A 117 1.86 -7.53 -1.18
C GLU A 117 1.32 -8.93 -0.86
N ALA A 118 0.38 -8.99 0.08
CA ALA A 118 -0.29 -10.23 0.45
C ALA A 118 -1.22 -10.74 -0.67
N ALA A 119 -1.98 -9.85 -1.30
CA ALA A 119 -2.84 -10.20 -2.43
C ALA A 119 -2.00 -10.71 -3.62
N PHE A 120 -0.87 -10.05 -3.93
CA PHE A 120 0.02 -10.44 -5.01
C PHE A 120 0.73 -11.77 -4.72
N ALA A 121 1.23 -11.97 -3.49
CA ALA A 121 1.79 -13.26 -3.08
C ALA A 121 0.77 -14.40 -3.24
N THR A 122 -0.51 -14.14 -2.91
CA THR A 122 -1.60 -15.10 -3.08
C THR A 122 -1.78 -15.50 -4.55
N VAL A 123 -1.89 -14.53 -5.47
CA VAL A 123 -2.10 -14.85 -6.89
C VAL A 123 -0.85 -15.44 -7.55
N VAL A 124 0.34 -15.05 -7.11
CA VAL A 124 1.59 -15.66 -7.59
C VAL A 124 1.68 -17.12 -7.16
N ARG A 125 1.27 -17.43 -5.94
CA ARG A 125 1.20 -18.81 -5.45
C ARG A 125 0.17 -19.66 -6.23
N LEU A 126 -0.98 -19.06 -6.59
CA LEU A 126 -2.04 -19.77 -7.33
C LEU A 126 -1.72 -19.95 -8.82
N TYR A 127 -1.06 -18.98 -9.46
CA TYR A 127 -0.94 -18.92 -10.92
C TYR A 127 0.51 -18.86 -11.43
N GLY A 128 1.52 -18.79 -10.57
CA GLY A 128 2.94 -18.72 -10.94
C GLY A 128 3.22 -17.53 -11.87
N GLN A 129 3.88 -17.80 -13.00
CA GLN A 129 4.19 -16.77 -14.01
C GLN A 129 2.95 -16.14 -14.68
N GLN A 130 1.82 -16.81 -14.66
CA GLN A 130 0.58 -16.32 -15.23
C GLN A 130 -0.13 -15.30 -14.30
N ALA A 131 0.38 -15.06 -13.09
CA ALA A 131 -0.19 -14.12 -12.11
C ALA A 131 -0.22 -12.65 -12.58
N ARG A 132 0.55 -12.27 -13.60
CA ARG A 132 0.63 -10.88 -14.09
C ARG A 132 -0.73 -10.27 -14.42
N LYS A 133 -1.59 -11.01 -15.14
CA LYS A 133 -2.93 -10.53 -15.49
C LYS A 133 -3.79 -10.31 -14.24
N ALA A 134 -3.66 -11.22 -13.26
CA ALA A 134 -4.36 -11.10 -11.99
C ALA A 134 -3.88 -9.90 -11.17
N ILE A 135 -2.55 -9.68 -11.05
CA ILE A 135 -1.96 -8.51 -10.38
C ILE A 135 -2.50 -7.22 -11.01
N THR A 136 -2.46 -7.11 -12.34
CA THR A 136 -2.99 -5.94 -13.06
C THR A 136 -4.47 -5.71 -12.78
N GLY A 137 -5.29 -6.75 -12.85
CA GLY A 137 -6.73 -6.65 -12.60
C GLY A 137 -7.06 -6.23 -11.16
N ILE A 138 -6.39 -6.80 -10.17
CA ILE A 138 -6.53 -6.41 -8.76
C ILE A 138 -6.13 -4.96 -8.56
N THR A 139 -5.02 -4.53 -9.14
CA THR A 139 -4.53 -3.15 -9.01
C THR A 139 -5.47 -2.14 -9.66
N LEU A 140 -6.05 -2.48 -10.81
CA LEU A 140 -7.03 -1.61 -11.48
C LEU A 140 -8.29 -1.43 -10.61
N LEU A 141 -8.83 -2.50 -10.04
CA LEU A 141 -9.99 -2.42 -9.16
C LEU A 141 -9.68 -1.64 -7.88
N ALA A 142 -8.61 -2.01 -7.19
CA ALA A 142 -8.23 -1.36 -5.94
C ALA A 142 -7.66 0.06 -6.13
N GLY A 143 -7.34 0.46 -7.35
CA GLY A 143 -7.01 1.84 -7.71
C GLY A 143 -8.14 2.82 -7.40
N PHE A 144 -9.39 2.35 -7.34
CA PHE A 144 -10.54 3.16 -6.94
C PHE A 144 -10.71 3.29 -5.41
N ALA A 145 -9.81 2.73 -4.60
CA ALA A 145 -9.95 2.74 -3.14
C ALA A 145 -10.06 4.15 -2.54
N SER A 146 -9.27 5.12 -3.02
CA SER A 146 -9.38 6.51 -2.59
C SER A 146 -10.65 7.18 -3.14
N THR A 147 -11.01 6.89 -4.40
CA THR A 147 -12.20 7.45 -5.06
C THR A 147 -13.50 7.05 -4.35
N VAL A 148 -13.56 5.83 -3.82
CA VAL A 148 -14.70 5.33 -3.04
C VAL A 148 -14.51 5.65 -1.55
N GLY A 149 -13.31 5.43 -1.02
CA GLY A 149 -13.02 5.50 0.40
C GLY A 149 -13.12 6.91 0.98
N TRP A 150 -12.56 7.91 0.31
CA TRP A 150 -12.60 9.28 0.84
C TRP A 150 -14.01 9.85 0.92
N PRO A 151 -14.86 9.85 -0.13
CA PRO A 151 -16.22 10.35 -0.02
C PRO A 151 -17.05 9.59 1.01
N LEU A 152 -16.93 8.25 1.02
CA LEU A 152 -17.68 7.41 1.96
C LEU A 152 -17.25 7.65 3.41
N THR A 153 -15.94 7.69 3.68
CA THR A 153 -15.40 7.96 5.03
C THR A 153 -15.77 9.37 5.48
N HIS A 154 -15.70 10.36 4.59
CA HIS A 154 -16.09 11.73 4.90
C HIS A 154 -17.58 11.84 5.20
N TRP A 155 -18.43 11.21 4.39
CA TRP A 155 -19.87 11.17 4.63
C TRP A 155 -20.21 10.52 5.99
N MET A 156 -19.64 9.36 6.29
CA MET A 156 -19.83 8.68 7.58
C MET A 156 -19.35 9.55 8.76
N GLN A 157 -18.20 10.20 8.59
CA GLN A 157 -17.64 11.09 9.62
C GLN A 157 -18.54 12.28 9.91
N LEU A 158 -19.14 12.90 8.88
CA LEU A 158 -20.06 14.03 9.05
C LEU A 158 -21.37 13.65 9.76
N HIS A 159 -21.89 12.44 9.49
CA HIS A 159 -23.20 12.03 10.03
C HIS A 159 -23.10 11.28 11.35
N TRP A 160 -22.04 10.50 11.57
CA TRP A 160 -21.92 9.60 12.71
C TRP A 160 -20.67 9.82 13.55
N GLY A 161 -19.81 10.74 13.15
CA GLY A 161 -18.52 10.99 13.78
C GLY A 161 -17.45 9.95 13.44
N TRP A 162 -16.20 10.26 13.78
CA TRP A 162 -15.05 9.46 13.39
C TRP A 162 -15.00 8.09 14.09
N ARG A 163 -15.47 7.99 15.33
CA ARG A 163 -15.51 6.73 16.09
C ARG A 163 -16.42 5.71 15.43
N SER A 164 -17.66 6.11 15.17
CA SER A 164 -18.63 5.26 14.47
C SER A 164 -18.17 4.89 13.07
N THR A 165 -17.49 5.79 12.37
CA THR A 165 -16.87 5.52 11.07
C THR A 165 -15.85 4.37 11.16
N CYS A 166 -15.01 4.35 12.21
CA CYS A 166 -14.08 3.23 12.45
C CYS A 166 -14.83 1.91 12.70
N TRP A 167 -15.91 1.93 13.47
CA TRP A 167 -16.70 0.72 13.75
C TRP A 167 -17.44 0.20 12.53
N VAL A 168 -17.95 1.08 11.68
CA VAL A 168 -18.57 0.69 10.39
C VAL A 168 -17.53 0.02 9.49
N TRP A 169 -16.33 0.59 9.37
CA TRP A 169 -15.25 -0.04 8.62
C TRP A 169 -14.82 -1.39 9.21
N ALA A 170 -14.82 -1.54 10.54
CA ALA A 170 -14.59 -2.82 11.20
C ALA A 170 -15.66 -3.87 10.79
N GLY A 171 -16.93 -3.45 10.78
CA GLY A 171 -18.04 -4.28 10.29
C GLY A 171 -17.87 -4.70 8.83
N VAL A 172 -17.43 -3.78 7.95
CA VAL A 172 -17.13 -4.08 6.54
C VAL A 172 -16.06 -5.17 6.41
N HIS A 173 -15.02 -5.14 7.25
CA HIS A 173 -14.00 -6.19 7.25
C HIS A 173 -14.56 -7.56 7.64
N LEU A 174 -15.45 -7.63 8.63
CA LEU A 174 -16.03 -8.92 9.08
C LEU A 174 -17.12 -9.43 8.14
N VAL A 175 -17.98 -8.54 7.63
CA VAL A 175 -19.16 -8.93 6.85
C VAL A 175 -18.87 -9.08 5.37
N LEU A 176 -17.93 -8.30 4.81
CA LEU A 176 -17.61 -8.33 3.38
C LEU A 176 -16.21 -8.91 3.12
N CYS A 177 -15.15 -8.34 3.71
CA CYS A 177 -13.78 -8.76 3.37
C CYS A 177 -13.49 -10.19 3.84
N LEU A 178 -13.88 -10.57 5.06
CA LEU A 178 -13.64 -11.91 5.59
C LEU A 178 -14.31 -13.00 4.74
N PRO A 179 -15.61 -12.95 4.39
CA PRO A 179 -16.22 -13.93 3.50
C PRO A 179 -15.59 -13.95 2.10
N LEU A 180 -15.22 -12.79 1.54
CA LEU A 180 -14.51 -12.71 0.28
C LEU A 180 -13.20 -13.49 0.33
N TYR A 181 -12.37 -13.28 1.35
CA TYR A 181 -11.10 -14.01 1.50
C TYR A 181 -11.32 -15.50 1.78
N LEU A 182 -12.34 -15.88 2.56
CA LEU A 182 -12.68 -17.28 2.79
C LEU A 182 -13.20 -17.98 1.53
N SER A 183 -13.72 -17.24 0.55
CA SER A 183 -14.15 -17.79 -0.75
C SER A 183 -12.98 -18.08 -1.71
N LEU A 184 -11.77 -17.62 -1.39
CA LEU A 184 -10.58 -17.90 -2.19
C LEU A 184 -10.26 -19.41 -2.19
N PRO A 185 -9.67 -19.93 -3.27
CA PRO A 185 -9.21 -21.30 -3.33
C PRO A 185 -8.22 -21.61 -2.21
N SER A 186 -8.28 -22.83 -1.69
CA SER A 186 -7.28 -23.29 -0.72
C SER A 186 -5.95 -23.55 -1.43
N ASP A 187 -4.88 -22.86 -1.00
CA ASP A 187 -3.55 -23.00 -1.57
C ASP A 187 -2.92 -24.38 -1.32
N ARG A 188 -3.54 -25.22 -0.47
CA ARG A 188 -3.12 -26.62 -0.24
C ARG A 188 -3.27 -27.49 -1.50
N GLN A 189 -4.05 -27.02 -2.48
CA GLN A 189 -4.29 -27.71 -3.77
C GLN A 189 -3.46 -27.10 -4.92
N ALA A 190 -2.73 -26.00 -4.69
CA ALA A 190 -1.79 -25.52 -5.69
C ALA A 190 -0.67 -26.56 -5.86
N PRO A 191 -0.27 -26.89 -7.09
CA PRO A 191 0.89 -27.76 -7.28
C PRO A 191 2.06 -27.16 -6.50
N THR A 192 2.60 -27.90 -5.55
CA THR A 192 3.85 -27.52 -4.89
C THR A 192 4.84 -27.21 -6.00
N PRO A 193 5.42 -25.99 -6.11
CA PRO A 193 6.46 -25.75 -7.08
C PRO A 193 7.48 -26.87 -6.90
N ALA A 194 7.85 -27.55 -8.00
CA ALA A 194 8.81 -28.64 -7.94
C ALA A 194 9.97 -28.20 -7.03
N PRO A 195 10.42 -29.07 -6.09
CA PRO A 195 11.53 -28.71 -5.24
C PRO A 195 12.64 -28.19 -6.15
N ALA A 196 13.16 -26.99 -5.87
CA ALA A 196 14.37 -26.54 -6.56
C ALA A 196 15.37 -27.70 -6.46
N PRO A 197 16.15 -28.01 -7.51
CA PRO A 197 17.17 -29.03 -7.43
C PRO A 197 17.89 -28.83 -6.10
N THR A 198 17.93 -29.88 -5.29
CA THR A 198 18.54 -29.87 -3.97
C THR A 198 19.93 -29.32 -4.08
N ALA A 199 20.07 -27.99 -3.92
CA ALA A 199 21.35 -27.42 -3.59
C ALA A 199 21.72 -28.03 -2.23
N GLY A 200 22.92 -28.59 -2.15
CA GLY A 200 23.45 -29.19 -0.94
C GLY A 200 23.35 -28.27 0.26
N PRO A 201 23.71 -28.70 1.49
CA PRO A 201 23.43 -28.03 2.76
C PRO A 201 23.89 -26.57 2.85
N ASP A 202 24.48 -26.01 1.83
CA ASP A 202 25.07 -24.66 1.80
C ASP A 202 24.41 -23.64 0.85
N GLY A 203 23.12 -23.78 0.46
CA GLY A 203 22.78 -22.69 -0.45
C GLY A 203 21.40 -22.57 -1.02
N ALA A 204 20.41 -22.18 -0.24
CA ALA A 204 19.43 -21.26 -0.81
C ALA A 204 20.17 -19.95 -1.16
N PRO A 205 20.14 -19.47 -2.42
CA PRO A 205 20.81 -18.22 -2.75
C PRO A 205 20.19 -17.11 -1.91
N ARG A 206 20.94 -16.65 -0.89
CA ARG A 206 20.57 -15.43 -0.16
C ARG A 206 20.38 -14.35 -1.21
N PRO A 207 19.29 -13.55 -1.15
CA PRO A 207 19.11 -12.45 -2.08
C PRO A 207 20.38 -11.58 -2.02
N ARG A 208 21.22 -11.66 -3.06
CA ARG A 208 22.38 -10.81 -3.16
C ARG A 208 21.87 -9.39 -3.39
N LEU A 209 22.34 -8.45 -2.57
CA LEU A 209 22.15 -7.03 -2.81
C LEU A 209 23.01 -6.65 -4.02
N ASP A 210 22.54 -7.01 -5.21
CA ASP A 210 23.12 -6.56 -6.47
C ASP A 210 22.59 -5.17 -6.84
N LEU A 211 23.23 -4.53 -7.79
CA LEU A 211 22.84 -3.21 -8.26
C LEU A 211 21.37 -3.17 -8.73
N ARG A 212 20.87 -4.26 -9.35
CA ARG A 212 19.47 -4.35 -9.84
C ARG A 212 18.49 -4.31 -8.67
N THR A 213 18.76 -5.07 -7.62
CA THR A 213 17.96 -5.09 -6.38
C THR A 213 18.00 -3.71 -5.69
N GLY A 214 19.17 -3.08 -5.62
CA GLY A 214 19.34 -1.76 -5.03
C GLY A 214 18.57 -0.67 -5.79
N LEU A 215 18.63 -0.65 -7.12
CA LEU A 215 17.89 0.29 -7.96
C LEU A 215 16.37 0.09 -7.86
N LEU A 216 15.89 -1.17 -7.83
CA LEU A 216 14.47 -1.45 -7.62
C LEU A 216 14.00 -0.99 -6.23
N ALA A 217 14.79 -1.24 -5.20
CA ALA A 217 14.48 -0.79 -3.84
C ALA A 217 14.41 0.75 -3.77
N LEU A 218 15.32 1.46 -4.44
CA LEU A 218 15.30 2.93 -4.53
C LEU A 218 14.04 3.43 -5.24
N VAL A 219 13.69 2.85 -6.40
CA VAL A 219 12.45 3.20 -7.13
C VAL A 219 11.22 2.97 -6.26
N PHE A 220 11.16 1.84 -5.55
CA PHE A 220 10.03 1.54 -4.67
C PHE A 220 9.98 2.46 -3.45
N ALA A 221 11.15 2.83 -2.87
CA ALA A 221 11.24 3.74 -1.75
C ALA A 221 10.77 5.16 -2.12
N THR A 222 11.28 5.72 -3.21
CA THR A 222 10.89 7.07 -3.66
C THR A 222 9.43 7.14 -4.07
N SER A 223 8.95 6.15 -4.83
CA SER A 223 7.54 6.06 -5.20
C SER A 223 6.63 5.82 -3.99
N GLY A 224 7.09 5.03 -3.04
CA GLY A 224 6.38 4.77 -1.78
C GLY A 224 6.23 6.03 -0.95
N PHE A 225 7.30 6.82 -0.81
CA PHE A 225 7.26 8.10 -0.12
C PHE A 225 6.23 9.05 -0.75
N ILE A 226 6.30 9.26 -2.06
CA ILE A 226 5.37 10.12 -2.79
C ILE A 226 3.93 9.64 -2.60
N SER A 227 3.67 8.34 -2.79
CA SER A 227 2.32 7.77 -2.65
C SER A 227 1.75 7.97 -1.24
N SER A 228 2.59 7.77 -0.21
CA SER A 228 2.16 7.91 1.19
C SER A 228 1.89 9.36 1.57
N ALA A 229 2.79 10.29 1.18
CA ALA A 229 2.60 11.70 1.40
C ALA A 229 1.30 12.21 0.76
N MET A 230 1.04 11.79 -0.47
CA MET A 230 -0.17 12.21 -1.20
C MET A 230 -1.44 11.57 -0.64
N ALA A 231 -1.41 10.28 -0.30
CA ALA A 231 -2.56 9.60 0.31
C ALA A 231 -3.00 10.28 1.63
N ALA A 232 -2.04 10.80 2.40
CA ALA A 232 -2.30 11.49 3.66
C ALA A 232 -2.77 12.94 3.48
N HIS A 233 -2.17 13.68 2.54
CA HIS A 233 -2.27 15.15 2.51
C HIS A 233 -2.99 15.72 1.28
N LEU A 234 -3.21 14.93 0.21
CA LEU A 234 -3.83 15.43 -1.03
C LEU A 234 -5.17 16.14 -0.82
N PRO A 235 -6.13 15.61 -0.02
CA PRO A 235 -7.41 16.27 0.19
C PRO A 235 -7.25 17.67 0.85
N ALA A 236 -6.35 17.79 1.80
CA ALA A 236 -6.05 19.07 2.45
C ALA A 236 -5.40 20.07 1.50
N LEU A 237 -4.51 19.61 0.62
CA LEU A 237 -3.87 20.42 -0.40
C LEU A 237 -4.87 20.99 -1.41
N VAL A 238 -5.81 20.20 -1.88
CA VAL A 238 -6.87 20.63 -2.79
C VAL A 238 -7.74 21.71 -2.15
N ASN A 239 -8.14 21.52 -0.91
CA ASN A 239 -8.96 22.49 -0.17
C ASN A 239 -8.21 23.79 0.15
N ALA A 240 -6.91 23.74 0.36
CA ALA A 240 -6.09 24.90 0.70
C ALA A 240 -5.67 25.79 -0.48
N ARG A 241 -6.21 25.58 -1.71
CA ARG A 241 -5.72 26.19 -2.96
C ARG A 241 -4.23 25.93 -3.25
N LEU A 242 -3.60 25.06 -2.47
CA LEU A 242 -2.22 24.64 -2.59
C LEU A 242 -2.09 23.34 -3.41
N ALA A 243 -3.10 23.06 -4.22
CA ALA A 243 -3.11 21.91 -5.14
C ALA A 243 -2.02 22.03 -6.21
N THR A 244 -0.85 22.42 -5.81
CA THR A 244 0.31 22.53 -6.68
C THR A 244 1.30 21.45 -6.32
N VAL A 245 1.60 20.65 -7.30
CA VAL A 245 2.78 19.82 -7.48
C VAL A 245 2.61 18.34 -7.17
N LEU A 246 2.44 17.57 -8.21
CA LEU A 246 2.49 16.13 -8.11
C LEU A 246 2.95 15.51 -9.42
N HIS A 247 4.07 14.91 -9.42
CA HIS A 247 4.87 14.46 -10.55
C HIS A 247 5.24 15.62 -11.51
N PRO A 248 6.47 15.67 -12.04
CA PRO A 248 6.98 16.87 -12.71
C PRO A 248 6.07 17.42 -13.80
N VAL A 249 5.33 16.56 -14.49
CA VAL A 249 4.42 16.96 -15.58
C VAL A 249 3.06 17.39 -15.05
N GLY A 250 2.48 16.67 -14.11
CA GLY A 250 1.21 17.04 -13.47
C GLY A 250 1.37 18.36 -12.70
N ALA A 251 2.48 18.51 -12.03
CA ALA A 251 2.86 19.73 -11.33
C ALA A 251 2.99 20.93 -12.28
N ALA A 252 3.70 20.77 -13.37
CA ALA A 252 3.84 21.82 -14.37
C ALA A 252 2.47 22.20 -14.97
N LEU A 253 1.61 21.23 -15.26
CA LEU A 253 0.26 21.47 -15.78
C LEU A 253 -0.64 22.17 -14.75
N LEU A 254 -0.53 21.80 -13.48
CA LEU A 254 -1.31 22.46 -12.44
C LEU A 254 -0.80 23.89 -12.18
N LEU A 255 0.50 24.11 -12.26
CA LEU A 255 1.11 25.45 -12.18
C LEU A 255 0.71 26.35 -13.37
N LEU A 256 0.62 25.77 -14.57
CA LEU A 256 0.29 26.52 -15.80
C LEU A 256 -1.22 26.78 -15.94
N LEU A 257 -2.06 25.81 -15.54
CA LEU A 257 -3.51 25.86 -15.78
C LEU A 257 -4.32 26.22 -14.53
N GLY A 258 -3.71 26.25 -13.34
CA GLY A 258 -4.42 26.54 -12.09
C GLY A 258 -5.47 25.47 -11.73
N PRO A 259 -6.61 25.84 -11.06
CA PRO A 259 -7.63 24.89 -10.61
C PRO A 259 -8.16 23.92 -11.69
N PRO A 260 -8.33 24.30 -12.96
CA PRO A 260 -8.68 23.36 -14.04
C PRO A 260 -7.64 22.24 -14.23
N GLY A 261 -6.37 22.49 -13.95
CA GLY A 261 -5.30 21.50 -14.02
C GLY A 261 -5.38 20.42 -12.94
N ALA A 262 -6.13 20.63 -11.86
CA ALA A 262 -6.24 19.68 -10.75
C ALA A 262 -6.85 18.34 -11.16
N LEU A 263 -7.83 18.34 -12.06
CA LEU A 263 -8.43 17.11 -12.58
C LEU A 263 -7.42 16.31 -13.41
N LEU A 264 -6.73 16.99 -14.33
CA LEU A 264 -5.71 16.36 -15.18
C LEU A 264 -4.55 15.83 -14.34
N PHE A 265 -4.13 16.60 -13.35
CA PHE A 265 -3.17 16.16 -12.36
C PHE A 265 -3.64 14.89 -11.63
N GLY A 266 -4.87 14.85 -11.12
CA GLY A 266 -5.42 13.68 -10.43
C GLY A 266 -5.42 12.42 -11.30
N VAL A 267 -5.75 12.56 -12.58
CA VAL A 267 -5.70 11.47 -13.57
C VAL A 267 -4.26 11.00 -13.81
N LEU A 268 -3.33 11.93 -14.06
CA LEU A 268 -1.93 11.59 -14.33
C LEU A 268 -1.24 10.98 -13.11
N HIS A 269 -1.48 11.53 -11.93
CA HIS A 269 -0.95 10.96 -10.68
C HIS A 269 -1.54 9.58 -10.41
N GLY A 270 -2.84 9.41 -10.53
CA GLY A 270 -3.52 8.13 -10.33
C GLY A 270 -3.03 7.07 -11.30
N ALA A 271 -2.88 7.41 -12.58
CA ALA A 271 -2.32 6.52 -13.60
C ALA A 271 -0.87 6.14 -13.29
N GLY A 272 -0.03 7.11 -12.92
CA GLY A 272 1.37 6.88 -12.56
C GLY A 272 1.49 5.96 -11.34
N ASN A 273 0.72 6.21 -10.29
CA ASN A 273 0.71 5.40 -9.08
C ASN A 273 0.18 3.97 -9.35
N GLY A 274 -0.85 3.84 -10.18
CA GLY A 274 -1.39 2.53 -10.62
C GLY A 274 -0.35 1.72 -11.39
N MET A 275 0.34 2.32 -12.37
CA MET A 275 1.40 1.66 -13.13
C MET A 275 2.57 1.22 -12.25
N LEU A 276 3.01 2.06 -11.30
CA LEU A 276 4.05 1.70 -10.35
C LEU A 276 3.62 0.56 -9.42
N THR A 277 2.36 0.52 -9.02
CA THR A 277 1.84 -0.58 -8.18
C THR A 277 1.81 -1.90 -8.94
N ILE A 278 1.44 -1.88 -10.23
CA ILE A 278 1.56 -3.07 -11.11
C ILE A 278 3.03 -3.48 -11.24
N ALA A 279 3.93 -2.54 -11.46
CA ALA A 279 5.36 -2.80 -11.57
C ALA A 279 5.93 -3.42 -10.29
N ARG A 280 5.54 -2.93 -9.10
CA ARG A 280 5.95 -3.50 -7.80
C ARG A 280 5.59 -4.98 -7.67
N GLY A 281 4.44 -5.40 -8.23
CA GLY A 281 4.03 -6.80 -8.21
C GLY A 281 4.64 -7.64 -9.35
N THR A 282 4.83 -7.06 -10.53
CA THR A 282 5.19 -7.83 -11.73
C THR A 282 6.69 -7.89 -11.99
N LEU A 283 7.46 -6.83 -11.70
CA LEU A 283 8.91 -6.80 -11.94
C LEU A 283 9.67 -7.83 -11.10
N PRO A 284 9.43 -7.98 -9.78
CA PRO A 284 10.08 -9.03 -9.00
C PRO A 284 9.75 -10.43 -9.52
N LEU A 285 8.50 -10.65 -9.95
CA LEU A 285 8.08 -11.92 -10.54
C LEU A 285 8.81 -12.22 -11.86
N GLN A 286 9.04 -11.20 -12.69
CA GLN A 286 9.78 -11.33 -13.95
C GLN A 286 11.25 -11.62 -13.76
N LEU A 287 11.89 -10.90 -12.82
CA LEU A 287 13.34 -10.94 -12.63
C LEU A 287 13.78 -12.17 -11.83
N PHE A 288 12.96 -12.62 -10.87
CA PHE A 288 13.37 -13.63 -9.90
C PHE A 288 12.50 -14.90 -9.90
N GLY A 289 11.44 -14.94 -10.68
CA GLY A 289 10.51 -16.08 -10.72
C GLY A 289 9.56 -16.17 -9.51
N PRO A 290 8.68 -17.18 -9.47
CA PRO A 290 7.62 -17.30 -8.47
C PRO A 290 8.08 -17.92 -7.14
N GLN A 291 9.25 -18.58 -7.09
CA GLN A 291 9.73 -19.28 -5.88
C GLN A 291 10.14 -18.29 -4.80
N GLY A 292 9.60 -18.43 -3.58
CA GLY A 292 9.86 -17.53 -2.46
C GLY A 292 9.47 -16.08 -2.74
N TYR A 293 8.48 -15.86 -3.60
CA TYR A 293 8.05 -14.51 -4.02
C TYR A 293 7.64 -13.66 -2.82
N GLY A 294 6.86 -14.21 -1.87
CA GLY A 294 6.39 -13.48 -0.71
C GLY A 294 7.54 -12.94 0.14
N HIS A 295 8.52 -13.77 0.45
CA HIS A 295 9.70 -13.36 1.21
C HIS A 295 10.53 -12.29 0.47
N ARG A 296 10.79 -12.48 -0.82
CA ARG A 296 11.50 -11.49 -1.66
C ARG A 296 10.75 -10.19 -1.76
N GLN A 297 9.43 -10.25 -1.94
CA GLN A 297 8.58 -9.08 -1.97
C GLN A 297 8.65 -8.30 -0.65
N GLY A 298 8.63 -8.99 0.50
CA GLY A 298 8.82 -8.38 1.81
C GLY A 298 10.17 -7.66 1.94
N LEU A 299 11.26 -8.26 1.47
CA LEU A 299 12.59 -7.65 1.50
C LEU A 299 12.70 -6.44 0.56
N LEU A 300 12.21 -6.53 -0.68
CA LEU A 300 12.23 -5.43 -1.65
C LEU A 300 11.37 -4.25 -1.20
N GLN A 301 10.26 -4.53 -0.53
CA GLN A 301 9.38 -3.49 -0.01
C GLN A 301 9.86 -2.88 1.31
N GLY A 302 10.82 -3.48 2.00
CA GLY A 302 11.35 -2.96 3.27
C GLY A 302 11.77 -1.49 3.20
N PRO A 303 12.69 -1.09 2.29
CA PRO A 303 13.07 0.32 2.11
C PRO A 303 11.89 1.22 1.74
N ALA A 304 10.96 0.73 0.90
CA ALA A 304 9.76 1.47 0.53
C ALA A 304 8.85 1.72 1.74
N ARG A 305 8.69 0.73 2.62
CA ARG A 305 7.89 0.86 3.84
C ARG A 305 8.52 1.85 4.83
N VAL A 306 9.85 1.84 4.99
CA VAL A 306 10.54 2.85 5.80
C VAL A 306 10.31 4.24 5.25
N ALA A 307 10.48 4.44 3.93
CA ALA A 307 10.22 5.71 3.28
C ALA A 307 8.75 6.15 3.43
N GLN A 308 7.79 5.23 3.26
CA GLN A 308 6.37 5.47 3.49
C GLN A 308 6.07 5.85 4.94
N ALA A 309 6.71 5.21 5.91
CA ALA A 309 6.54 5.51 7.32
C ALA A 309 6.98 6.95 7.67
N LEU A 310 8.05 7.42 7.07
CA LEU A 310 8.55 8.79 7.29
C LEU A 310 7.75 9.85 6.53
N ALA A 311 7.14 9.49 5.38
CA ALA A 311 6.56 10.44 4.45
C ALA A 311 5.44 11.31 5.04
N PRO A 312 4.41 10.81 5.75
CA PRO A 312 3.33 11.65 6.26
C PRO A 312 3.81 12.68 7.28
N TRP A 313 4.73 12.27 8.15
CA TRP A 313 5.30 13.16 9.16
C TRP A 313 6.24 14.20 8.54
N LEU A 314 7.26 13.78 7.79
CA LEU A 314 8.24 14.68 7.16
C LEU A 314 7.57 15.65 6.20
N PHE A 315 6.64 15.18 5.37
CA PHE A 315 5.92 16.03 4.43
C PHE A 315 4.96 16.99 5.13
N GLY A 316 4.33 16.56 6.24
CA GLY A 316 3.51 17.43 7.09
C GLY A 316 4.32 18.56 7.70
N VAL A 317 5.54 18.29 8.20
CA VAL A 317 6.48 19.30 8.70
C VAL A 317 6.92 20.24 7.56
N ALA A 318 7.28 19.69 6.41
CA ALA A 318 7.68 20.48 5.24
C ALA A 318 6.55 21.42 4.76
N LEU A 319 5.31 20.94 4.73
CA LEU A 319 4.14 21.77 4.40
C LEU A 319 3.93 22.91 5.40
N ALA A 320 4.10 22.65 6.69
CA ALA A 320 3.94 23.66 7.73
C ALA A 320 5.00 24.77 7.62
N GLN A 321 6.24 24.42 7.22
CA GLN A 321 7.35 25.36 7.12
C GLN A 321 7.46 26.04 5.75
N TRP A 322 7.28 25.30 4.66
CA TRP A 322 7.57 25.76 3.29
C TRP A 322 6.32 25.87 2.41
N GLN A 323 5.14 25.60 2.96
CA GLN A 323 3.87 25.65 2.23
C GLN A 323 3.97 24.96 0.84
N GLY A 324 3.62 25.67 -0.24
CA GLY A 324 3.66 25.13 -1.60
C GLY A 324 5.06 24.66 -2.06
N GLN A 325 6.15 25.18 -1.48
CA GLN A 325 7.52 24.79 -1.83
C GLN A 325 7.88 23.36 -1.35
N ALA A 326 7.18 22.81 -0.34
CA ALA A 326 7.36 21.41 0.08
C ALA A 326 7.24 20.42 -1.08
N LEU A 327 6.61 20.82 -2.13
CA LEU A 327 6.32 20.00 -3.30
C LEU A 327 7.54 19.80 -4.21
N TRP A 328 8.54 20.66 -4.15
CA TRP A 328 9.82 20.42 -4.81
C TRP A 328 10.50 19.14 -4.30
N LEU A 329 10.26 18.77 -3.04
CA LEU A 329 10.76 17.52 -2.47
C LEU A 329 10.18 16.29 -3.22
N SER A 330 8.87 16.27 -3.47
CA SER A 330 8.24 15.16 -4.21
C SER A 330 8.65 15.15 -5.68
N GLY A 331 8.83 16.33 -6.29
CA GLY A 331 9.35 16.48 -7.65
C GLY A 331 10.76 15.91 -7.80
N ALA A 332 11.67 16.27 -6.88
CA ALA A 332 13.05 15.77 -6.88
C ALA A 332 13.11 14.24 -6.68
N LEU A 333 12.29 13.68 -5.77
CA LEU A 333 12.18 12.24 -5.58
C LEU A 333 11.61 11.53 -6.81
N GLY A 334 10.66 12.15 -7.51
CA GLY A 334 10.14 11.64 -8.79
C GLY A 334 11.22 11.57 -9.86
N LEU A 335 12.03 12.62 -10.02
CA LEU A 335 13.15 12.63 -10.96
C LEU A 335 14.22 11.58 -10.62
N LEU A 336 14.53 11.41 -9.33
CA LEU A 336 15.45 10.37 -8.87
C LEU A 336 14.92 8.98 -9.21
N SER A 337 13.63 8.74 -9.06
CA SER A 337 12.99 7.47 -9.45
C SER A 337 13.11 7.20 -10.95
N VAL A 338 12.86 8.20 -11.79
CA VAL A 338 13.03 8.10 -13.25
C VAL A 338 14.49 7.78 -13.62
N ALA A 339 15.45 8.47 -13.02
CA ALA A 339 16.87 8.23 -13.26
C ALA A 339 17.28 6.79 -12.90
N ALA A 340 16.82 6.29 -11.74
CA ALA A 340 17.07 4.91 -11.31
C ALA A 340 16.48 3.87 -12.29
N LEU A 341 15.26 4.11 -12.82
CA LEU A 341 14.64 3.23 -13.82
C LEU A 341 15.42 3.23 -15.14
N LEU A 342 15.93 4.38 -15.60
CA LEU A 342 16.75 4.47 -16.81
C LEU A 342 18.07 3.71 -16.66
N VAL A 343 18.71 3.80 -15.51
CA VAL A 343 19.93 3.02 -15.22
C VAL A 343 19.61 1.53 -15.20
N LEU A 344 18.51 1.11 -14.55
CA LEU A 344 18.08 -0.29 -14.51
C LEU A 344 17.81 -0.84 -15.92
N SER A 345 17.10 -0.07 -16.78
CA SER A 345 16.79 -0.49 -18.15
C SER A 345 18.06 -0.71 -19.01
N ARG A 346 19.06 0.16 -18.84
CA ARG A 346 20.36 0.01 -19.54
C ARG A 346 21.13 -1.24 -19.08
N HIS A 347 21.04 -1.59 -17.80
CA HIS A 347 21.65 -2.81 -17.27
C HIS A 347 20.94 -4.09 -17.72
N MET A 348 19.62 -4.04 -17.92
CA MET A 348 18.86 -5.17 -18.45
C MET A 348 19.06 -5.42 -19.95
N ALA A 349 19.38 -4.36 -20.71
CA ALA A 349 19.66 -4.47 -22.15
C ALA A 349 21.07 -5.02 -22.46
N LYS A 350 21.96 -5.07 -21.47
CA LYS A 350 23.36 -5.53 -21.62
C LYS A 350 23.59 -6.95 -21.07
N GLY A 351 22.61 -7.60 -20.48
CA GLY A 351 22.67 -8.95 -19.91
C GLY A 351 21.55 -9.84 -20.43
#